data_18fc453c355c097202ef60fd9e0a8879
#
_entry.id   18fc453c355c097202ef60fd9e0a8879
#
_cell.length_a   1.000
_cell.length_b   1.000
_cell.length_c   1.000
_cell.angle_alpha   90.00
_cell.angle_beta   90.00
_cell.angle_gamma   90.00
#
_symmetry.space_group_name_H-M   'P 1'
#
loop_
_entity.id
_entity.type
_entity.pdbx_description
1 polymer ?
#
loop_
_entity_poly.entity_id
_entity_poly.type
_entity_poly.pdbx_seq_one_letter_code
_entity_poly.pdbx_strand_id
1 'polypeptide(L)'
;ERLVVKGNHGCGNFTIEAFSNTAASSYRWYRDTFCDYEKLMAKEQGEDPYDLINKQIATSPIGANGITFLSFLQGAGGARINGKARGTFVGMTLGTRKADMARAVMEGICYEMYDIIRAEEDSGIKIDKIRLAGGAAKSPLWCQMMADIFKHPIQILENGEAGCLG
;
A
#
# COMPACT_ATOMS: atom_id res chain seq x y z
N GLU A 1 -3.04 -5.96 -22.42
CA GLU A 1 -1.57 -6.01 -22.39
C GLU A 1 -1.09 -5.53 -21.03
N ARG A 2 -0.30 -6.36 -20.36
CA ARG A 2 0.31 -6.02 -19.06
C ARG A 2 1.68 -5.43 -19.34
N LEU A 3 1.90 -4.17 -19.01
CA LEU A 3 3.18 -3.51 -19.23
C LEU A 3 4.10 -3.77 -18.05
N VAL A 4 5.14 -4.53 -18.32
CA VAL A 4 6.30 -4.70 -17.43
C VAL A 4 7.49 -4.01 -18.09
N VAL A 5 8.07 -3.04 -17.42
CA VAL A 5 9.24 -2.34 -17.94
C VAL A 5 10.49 -3.14 -17.59
N LYS A 6 11.29 -3.49 -18.60
CA LYS A 6 12.56 -4.19 -18.43
C LYS A 6 13.71 -3.19 -18.53
N GLY A 7 14.44 -3.02 -17.45
CA GLY A 7 15.66 -2.21 -17.39
C GLY A 7 16.94 -3.08 -17.36
N ASN A 8 18.05 -2.54 -17.85
CA ASN A 8 19.36 -3.15 -17.64
C ASN A 8 19.88 -2.78 -16.25
N HIS A 9 20.19 -3.80 -15.44
CA HIS A 9 20.93 -3.61 -14.20
C HIS A 9 22.43 -3.79 -14.48
N GLY A 10 23.29 -2.96 -13.90
CA GLY A 10 24.74 -3.19 -13.95
C GLY A 10 25.07 -4.63 -13.53
N CYS A 11 26.08 -5.25 -14.10
CA CYS A 11 26.45 -6.66 -13.89
C CYS A 11 25.71 -7.71 -14.73
N GLY A 12 25.07 -7.33 -15.84
CA GLY A 12 24.47 -8.28 -16.80
C GLY A 12 23.11 -8.84 -16.40
N ASN A 13 22.51 -8.35 -15.32
CA ASN A 13 21.16 -8.71 -14.88
C ASN A 13 20.13 -7.72 -15.44
N PHE A 14 18.86 -8.09 -15.34
CA PHE A 14 17.75 -7.24 -15.73
C PHE A 14 16.90 -6.90 -14.51
N THR A 15 16.43 -5.66 -14.47
CA THR A 15 15.39 -5.22 -13.53
C THR A 15 14.07 -5.16 -14.27
N ILE A 16 13.03 -5.68 -13.65
CA ILE A 16 11.65 -5.52 -14.09
C ILE A 16 11.02 -4.53 -13.12
N GLU A 17 10.47 -3.45 -13.65
CA GLU A 17 9.87 -2.40 -12.83
C GLU A 17 8.38 -2.31 -13.12
N ALA A 18 7.59 -2.35 -12.06
CA ALA A 18 6.18 -2.00 -12.08
C ALA A 18 5.92 -1.00 -10.96
N PHE A 19 4.96 -0.11 -11.16
CA PHE A 19 4.71 0.97 -10.22
C PHE A 19 3.22 1.19 -10.00
N SER A 20 2.85 1.61 -8.80
CA SER A 20 1.57 2.22 -8.49
C SER A 20 1.71 3.74 -8.49
N ASN A 21 0.76 4.44 -9.10
CA ASN A 21 0.81 5.90 -9.19
C ASN A 21 0.66 6.58 -7.83
N THR A 22 -0.03 5.94 -6.89
CA THR A 22 -0.39 6.58 -5.62
C THR A 22 -0.10 5.77 -4.37
N ALA A 23 0.14 4.47 -4.44
CA ALA A 23 0.55 3.61 -3.32
C ALA A 23 0.43 4.26 -1.91
N ALA A 24 1.57 4.45 -1.22
CA ALA A 24 1.62 5.08 0.10
C ALA A 24 1.10 6.54 0.13
N SER A 25 1.07 7.24 -1.02
CA SER A 25 0.48 8.57 -1.12
C SER A 25 -1.03 8.57 -0.89
N SER A 26 -1.73 7.46 -1.19
CA SER A 26 -3.16 7.29 -0.86
C SER A 26 -3.38 7.27 0.65
N TYR A 27 -2.48 6.66 1.43
CA TYR A 27 -2.58 6.68 2.88
C TYR A 27 -2.28 8.06 3.47
N ARG A 28 -1.31 8.79 2.90
CA ARG A 28 -1.06 10.20 3.23
C ARG A 28 -2.27 11.06 2.93
N TRP A 29 -2.87 10.91 1.74
CA TRP A 29 -4.09 11.62 1.36
C TRP A 29 -5.22 11.36 2.36
N TYR A 30 -5.44 10.11 2.77
CA TYR A 30 -6.44 9.78 3.78
C TYR A 30 -6.17 10.50 5.11
N ARG A 31 -4.93 10.46 5.61
CA ARG A 31 -4.53 11.21 6.82
C ARG A 31 -4.83 12.69 6.68
N ASP A 32 -4.43 13.29 5.57
CA ASP A 32 -4.51 14.74 5.39
C ASP A 32 -5.95 15.22 5.18
N THR A 33 -6.81 14.38 4.61
CA THR A 33 -8.20 14.72 4.28
C THR A 33 -9.18 14.40 5.41
N PHE A 34 -8.96 13.32 6.15
CA PHE A 34 -9.96 12.81 7.10
C PHE A 34 -9.49 12.74 8.56
N CYS A 35 -8.21 12.96 8.84
CA CYS A 35 -7.64 12.69 10.17
C CYS A 35 -7.14 13.96 10.88
N ASP A 36 -7.89 15.09 10.81
CA ASP A 36 -7.50 16.34 11.49
C ASP A 36 -7.44 16.16 13.01
N TYR A 37 -8.38 15.40 13.59
CA TYR A 37 -8.38 15.10 15.02
C TYR A 37 -7.13 14.31 15.42
N GLU A 38 -6.78 13.26 14.70
CA GLU A 38 -5.60 12.44 14.95
C GLU A 38 -4.30 13.24 14.81
N LYS A 39 -4.24 14.15 13.83
CA LYS A 39 -3.11 15.06 13.66
C LYS A 39 -2.96 16.01 14.85
N LEU A 40 -4.08 16.56 15.36
CA LEU A 40 -4.07 17.45 16.51
C LEU A 40 -3.62 16.68 17.78
N MET A 41 -4.23 15.54 18.07
CA MET A 41 -3.91 14.71 19.23
C MET A 41 -2.45 14.24 19.22
N ALA A 42 -1.96 13.80 18.06
CA ALA A 42 -0.56 13.38 17.91
C ALA A 42 0.41 14.52 18.20
N LYS A 43 0.09 15.73 17.72
CA LYS A 43 0.89 16.94 18.01
C LYS A 43 0.95 17.25 19.50
N GLU A 44 -0.18 17.14 20.21
CA GLU A 44 -0.25 17.39 21.66
C GLU A 44 0.52 16.33 22.46
N GLN A 45 0.53 15.07 21.98
CA GLN A 45 1.18 13.94 22.65
C GLN A 45 2.64 13.75 22.23
N GLY A 46 3.11 14.46 21.20
CA GLY A 46 4.45 14.26 20.64
C GLY A 46 4.60 12.93 19.90
N GLU A 47 3.47 12.36 19.38
CA GLU A 47 3.42 11.11 18.63
C GLU A 47 3.31 11.36 17.11
N ASP A 48 3.52 10.31 16.31
CA ASP A 48 3.23 10.35 14.87
C ASP A 48 1.72 10.14 14.64
N PRO A 49 1.03 10.99 13.85
CA PRO A 49 -0.38 10.78 13.51
C PRO A 49 -0.69 9.39 12.94
N TYR A 50 0.25 8.79 12.24
CA TYR A 50 0.08 7.44 11.70
C TYR A 50 -0.06 6.38 12.79
N ASP A 51 0.56 6.56 13.95
CA ASP A 51 0.42 5.61 15.05
C ASP A 51 -1.01 5.61 15.60
N LEU A 52 -1.64 6.78 15.73
CA LEU A 52 -3.03 6.89 16.15
C LEU A 52 -3.99 6.30 15.10
N ILE A 53 -3.73 6.55 13.82
CA ILE A 53 -4.54 6.00 12.73
C ILE A 53 -4.37 4.47 12.68
N ASN A 54 -3.16 3.95 12.84
CA ASN A 54 -2.89 2.52 12.90
C ASN A 54 -3.60 1.82 14.06
N LYS A 55 -3.64 2.47 15.24
CA LYS A 55 -4.43 1.98 16.41
C LYS A 55 -5.93 1.87 16.04
N GLN A 56 -6.48 2.84 15.30
CA GLN A 56 -7.87 2.78 14.84
C GLN A 56 -8.07 1.66 13.80
N ILE A 57 -7.17 1.54 12.82
CA ILE A 57 -7.24 0.47 11.80
C ILE A 57 -7.27 -0.92 12.45
N ALA A 58 -6.50 -1.12 13.52
CA ALA A 58 -6.47 -2.38 14.25
C ALA A 58 -7.82 -2.76 14.89
N THR A 59 -8.73 -1.80 15.10
CA THR A 59 -10.10 -2.07 15.61
C THR A 59 -11.09 -2.49 14.51
N SER A 60 -10.72 -2.40 13.25
CA SER A 60 -11.52 -2.86 12.12
C SER A 60 -11.11 -4.29 11.73
N PRO A 61 -12.05 -5.18 11.41
CA PRO A 61 -11.73 -6.54 11.01
C PRO A 61 -11.07 -6.56 9.63
N ILE A 62 -10.40 -7.67 9.32
CA ILE A 62 -9.88 -7.96 7.97
C ILE A 62 -11.04 -7.87 6.97
N GLY A 63 -10.79 -7.23 5.82
CA GLY A 63 -11.81 -6.93 4.82
C GLY A 63 -12.65 -5.69 5.14
N ALA A 64 -12.24 -4.89 6.15
CA ALA A 64 -12.81 -3.57 6.45
C ALA A 64 -14.34 -3.53 6.50
N ASN A 65 -14.98 -4.56 7.08
CA ASN A 65 -16.44 -4.71 7.09
C ASN A 65 -17.12 -4.64 5.70
N GLY A 66 -16.42 -5.17 4.66
CA GLY A 66 -16.93 -5.21 3.29
C GLY A 66 -16.65 -3.95 2.47
N ILE A 67 -15.89 -3.00 3.01
CA ILE A 67 -15.46 -1.82 2.25
C ILE A 67 -14.20 -2.15 1.47
N THR A 68 -14.18 -1.78 0.20
CA THR A 68 -12.99 -1.83 -0.64
C THR A 68 -12.64 -0.42 -1.12
N PHE A 69 -11.38 -0.07 -1.06
CA PHE A 69 -10.86 1.18 -1.63
C PHE A 69 -10.03 0.88 -2.89
N LEU A 70 -10.37 1.53 -3.99
CA LEU A 70 -9.57 1.55 -5.20
C LEU A 70 -8.58 2.71 -5.12
N SER A 71 -7.28 2.41 -5.05
CA SER A 71 -6.22 3.40 -4.79
C SER A 71 -5.82 4.25 -6.01
N PHE A 72 -6.72 4.42 -6.98
CA PHE A 72 -6.42 5.09 -8.25
C PHE A 72 -6.60 6.62 -8.20
N LEU A 73 -6.14 7.28 -7.16
CA LEU A 73 -6.32 8.74 -6.98
C LEU A 73 -5.68 9.57 -8.11
N GLN A 74 -4.64 9.05 -8.76
CA GLN A 74 -3.97 9.66 -9.93
C GLN A 74 -3.96 8.70 -11.13
N GLY A 75 -5.02 7.92 -11.30
CA GLY A 75 -5.09 6.88 -12.32
C GLY A 75 -4.51 5.56 -11.84
N ALA A 76 -4.82 4.49 -12.57
CA ALA A 76 -4.24 3.17 -12.34
C ALA A 76 -2.90 3.05 -13.06
N GLY A 77 -1.91 2.50 -12.36
CA GLY A 77 -0.60 2.13 -12.88
C GLY A 77 -0.43 0.60 -12.92
N GLY A 78 0.83 0.16 -12.93
CA GLY A 78 1.19 -1.25 -12.82
C GLY A 78 0.60 -2.13 -13.92
N ALA A 79 -0.08 -3.19 -13.52
CA ALA A 79 -0.62 -4.19 -14.43
C ALA A 79 -1.78 -3.70 -15.32
N ARG A 80 -2.41 -2.58 -14.95
CA ARG A 80 -3.65 -2.08 -15.60
C ARG A 80 -3.61 -0.58 -15.80
N ILE A 81 -2.76 -0.11 -16.70
CA ILE A 81 -2.60 1.32 -16.95
C ILE A 81 -3.90 1.95 -17.45
N ASN A 82 -4.46 2.84 -16.65
CA ASN A 82 -5.64 3.64 -16.99
C ASN A 82 -5.58 5.01 -16.30
N GLY A 83 -5.13 6.02 -17.01
CA GLY A 83 -5.01 7.38 -16.48
C GLY A 83 -6.36 8.05 -16.15
N LYS A 84 -7.49 7.47 -16.59
CA LYS A 84 -8.85 7.96 -16.28
C LYS A 84 -9.46 7.32 -15.03
N ALA A 85 -8.85 6.24 -14.50
CA ALA A 85 -9.32 5.62 -13.26
C ALA A 85 -9.24 6.64 -12.10
N ARG A 86 -10.15 6.51 -11.15
CA ARG A 86 -10.19 7.38 -9.95
C ARG A 86 -10.35 6.55 -8.69
N GLY A 87 -9.84 7.09 -7.59
CA GLY A 87 -10.02 6.50 -6.27
C GLY A 87 -11.49 6.39 -5.91
N THR A 88 -11.89 5.26 -5.33
CA THR A 88 -13.30 4.97 -5.06
C THR A 88 -13.41 4.09 -3.82
N PHE A 89 -14.34 4.42 -2.93
CA PHE A 89 -14.81 3.51 -1.89
C PHE A 89 -16.05 2.77 -2.38
N VAL A 90 -16.06 1.45 -2.23
CA VAL A 90 -17.18 0.56 -2.59
C VAL A 90 -17.61 -0.22 -1.35
N GLY A 91 -18.91 -0.48 -1.21
CA GLY A 91 -19.45 -1.30 -0.10
C GLY A 91 -19.76 -0.51 1.17
N MET A 92 -19.79 0.82 1.13
CA MET A 92 -20.16 1.64 2.29
C MET A 92 -21.63 1.47 2.67
N THR A 93 -21.91 1.47 3.97
CA THR A 93 -23.26 1.40 4.56
C THR A 93 -23.39 2.46 5.65
N LEU A 94 -24.59 2.63 6.20
CA LEU A 94 -24.80 3.51 7.37
C LEU A 94 -24.01 3.07 8.61
N GLY A 95 -23.60 1.79 8.69
CA GLY A 95 -22.78 1.27 9.78
C GLY A 95 -21.27 1.44 9.56
N THR A 96 -20.85 2.02 8.43
CA THR A 96 -19.43 2.24 8.11
C THR A 96 -18.78 3.19 9.11
N ARG A 97 -17.69 2.76 9.73
CA ARG A 97 -16.91 3.58 10.66
C ARG A 97 -15.66 4.13 9.97
N LYS A 98 -15.12 5.21 10.53
CA LYS A 98 -13.83 5.80 10.08
C LYS A 98 -12.69 4.78 10.08
N ALA A 99 -12.64 3.91 11.10
CA ALA A 99 -11.66 2.82 11.19
C ALA A 99 -11.75 1.84 10.01
N ASP A 100 -12.96 1.55 9.54
CA ASP A 100 -13.19 0.65 8.41
C ASP A 100 -12.73 1.31 7.10
N MET A 101 -12.97 2.61 6.92
CA MET A 101 -12.47 3.37 5.79
C MET A 101 -10.93 3.43 5.78
N ALA A 102 -10.32 3.71 6.93
CA ALA A 102 -8.86 3.74 7.08
C ALA A 102 -8.24 2.39 6.72
N ARG A 103 -8.83 1.30 7.21
CA ARG A 103 -8.41 -0.05 6.90
C ARG A 103 -8.56 -0.36 5.41
N ALA A 104 -9.70 -0.01 4.82
CA ALA A 104 -9.94 -0.21 3.39
C ALA A 104 -8.89 0.50 2.52
N VAL A 105 -8.45 1.71 2.91
CA VAL A 105 -7.37 2.42 2.19
C VAL A 105 -6.07 1.63 2.24
N MET A 106 -5.67 1.14 3.41
CA MET A 106 -4.44 0.36 3.58
C MET A 106 -4.51 -0.97 2.84
N GLU A 107 -5.62 -1.71 2.94
CA GLU A 107 -5.87 -2.95 2.20
C GLU A 107 -5.92 -2.72 0.69
N GLY A 108 -6.57 -1.65 0.23
CA GLY A 108 -6.68 -1.29 -1.18
C GLY A 108 -5.32 -1.04 -1.84
N ILE A 109 -4.40 -0.39 -1.11
CA ILE A 109 -3.01 -0.23 -1.56
C ILE A 109 -2.33 -1.61 -1.68
N CYS A 110 -2.53 -2.49 -0.70
CA CYS A 110 -1.96 -3.84 -0.75
C CYS A 110 -2.54 -4.66 -1.91
N TYR A 111 -3.83 -4.54 -2.20
CA TYR A 111 -4.46 -5.23 -3.34
C TYR A 111 -3.91 -4.76 -4.68
N GLU A 112 -3.70 -3.45 -4.86
CA GLU A 112 -3.05 -2.92 -6.07
C GLU A 112 -1.63 -3.47 -6.23
N MET A 113 -0.84 -3.48 -5.16
CA MET A 113 0.51 -4.07 -5.19
C MET A 113 0.48 -5.58 -5.47
N TYR A 114 -0.50 -6.28 -4.92
CA TYR A 114 -0.67 -7.71 -5.19
C TYR A 114 -1.06 -7.99 -6.67
N ASP A 115 -1.89 -7.15 -7.28
CA ASP A 115 -2.21 -7.27 -8.72
C ASP A 115 -0.95 -7.10 -9.59
N ILE A 116 -0.01 -6.25 -9.17
CA ILE A 116 1.31 -6.12 -9.81
C ILE A 116 2.14 -7.41 -9.65
N ILE A 117 2.27 -7.91 -8.43
CA ILE A 117 2.98 -9.16 -8.11
C ILE A 117 2.42 -10.31 -8.97
N ARG A 118 1.10 -10.46 -8.99
CA ARG A 118 0.43 -11.47 -9.79
C ARG A 118 0.70 -11.33 -11.29
N ALA A 119 0.77 -10.11 -11.80
CA ALA A 119 1.08 -9.86 -13.20
C ALA A 119 2.51 -10.29 -13.57
N GLU A 120 3.46 -10.10 -12.66
CA GLU A 120 4.84 -10.55 -12.82
C GLU A 120 4.92 -12.07 -12.78
N GLU A 121 4.28 -12.74 -11.81
CA GLU A 121 4.22 -14.20 -11.71
C GLU A 121 3.57 -14.83 -12.94
N ASP A 122 2.43 -14.29 -13.39
CA ASP A 122 1.73 -14.75 -14.62
C ASP A 122 2.59 -14.59 -15.88
N SER A 123 3.60 -13.72 -15.83
CA SER A 123 4.59 -13.53 -16.91
C SER A 123 5.78 -14.51 -16.81
N GLY A 124 5.74 -15.44 -15.85
CA GLY A 124 6.76 -16.46 -15.65
C GLY A 124 7.91 -16.05 -14.75
N ILE A 125 7.79 -14.91 -14.06
CA ILE A 125 8.80 -14.46 -13.09
C ILE A 125 8.55 -15.20 -11.77
N LYS A 126 9.58 -15.86 -11.27
CA LYS A 126 9.55 -16.49 -9.97
C LYS A 126 9.97 -15.50 -8.90
N ILE A 127 9.07 -15.20 -7.98
CA ILE A 127 9.33 -14.31 -6.84
C ILE A 127 9.71 -15.17 -5.63
N ASP A 128 10.99 -15.19 -5.28
CA ASP A 128 11.48 -15.97 -4.13
C ASP A 128 11.41 -15.17 -2.83
N LYS A 129 11.55 -13.84 -2.89
CA LYS A 129 11.62 -12.96 -1.72
C LYS A 129 11.02 -11.60 -2.00
N ILE A 130 10.28 -11.08 -1.04
CA ILE A 130 9.78 -9.70 -1.06
C ILE A 130 10.49 -8.92 0.04
N ARG A 131 11.13 -7.83 -0.33
CA ARG A 131 11.79 -6.91 0.59
C ARG A 131 11.04 -5.58 0.61
N LEU A 132 10.73 -5.12 1.81
CA LEU A 132 10.02 -3.86 2.02
C LEU A 132 10.97 -2.82 2.61
N ALA A 133 10.97 -1.62 2.02
CA ALA A 133 11.67 -0.44 2.49
C ALA A 133 10.75 0.77 2.53
N GLY A 134 11.20 1.85 3.18
CA GLY A 134 10.47 3.11 3.26
C GLY A 134 9.44 3.14 4.40
N GLY A 135 8.51 4.11 4.33
CA GLY A 135 7.59 4.42 5.43
C GLY A 135 6.66 3.29 5.84
N ALA A 136 6.21 2.46 4.90
CA ALA A 136 5.34 1.32 5.19
C ALA A 136 6.02 0.26 6.06
N ALA A 137 7.35 0.10 5.93
CA ALA A 137 8.14 -0.84 6.72
C ALA A 137 8.15 -0.49 8.23
N LYS A 138 7.84 0.75 8.60
CA LYS A 138 7.76 1.21 9.99
C LYS A 138 6.46 0.78 10.70
N SER A 139 5.45 0.30 9.96
CA SER A 139 4.17 -0.12 10.51
C SER A 139 4.07 -1.65 10.55
N PRO A 140 4.18 -2.30 11.74
CA PRO A 140 4.02 -3.76 11.86
C PRO A 140 2.65 -4.23 11.34
N LEU A 141 1.60 -3.44 11.57
CA LEU A 141 0.26 -3.73 11.07
C LEU A 141 0.24 -3.81 9.53
N TRP A 142 0.88 -2.84 8.87
CA TRP A 142 0.91 -2.82 7.40
C TRP A 142 1.78 -3.93 6.84
N CYS A 143 2.92 -4.20 7.47
CA CYS A 143 3.79 -5.33 7.08
C CYS A 143 3.06 -6.67 7.18
N GLN A 144 2.30 -6.91 8.26
CA GLN A 144 1.49 -8.11 8.41
C GLN A 144 0.40 -8.20 7.34
N MET A 145 -0.30 -7.09 7.10
CA MET A 145 -1.33 -7.01 6.06
C MET A 145 -0.77 -7.32 4.66
N MET A 146 0.40 -6.80 4.33
CA MET A 146 1.10 -7.13 3.08
C MET A 146 1.46 -8.61 3.01
N ALA A 147 2.00 -9.19 4.08
CA ALA A 147 2.36 -10.62 4.12
C ALA A 147 1.13 -11.52 3.90
N ASP A 148 0.01 -11.18 4.54
CA ASP A 148 -1.24 -11.93 4.44
C ASP A 148 -1.83 -11.85 3.02
N ILE A 149 -1.84 -10.66 2.40
CA ILE A 149 -2.43 -10.43 1.07
C ILE A 149 -1.52 -11.00 -0.02
N PHE A 150 -0.21 -10.78 0.07
CA PHE A 150 0.75 -11.24 -0.94
C PHE A 150 1.00 -12.75 -0.84
N LYS A 151 0.67 -13.36 0.30
CA LYS A 151 0.98 -14.78 0.62
C LYS A 151 2.47 -15.09 0.55
N HIS A 152 3.29 -14.10 0.84
CA HIS A 152 4.74 -14.18 0.87
C HIS A 152 5.29 -13.57 2.16
N PRO A 153 6.37 -14.13 2.71
CA PRO A 153 7.09 -13.49 3.81
C PRO A 153 7.64 -12.14 3.37
N ILE A 154 7.42 -11.11 4.18
CA ILE A 154 7.97 -9.78 3.95
C ILE A 154 9.25 -9.62 4.78
N GLN A 155 10.36 -9.35 4.12
CA GLN A 155 11.62 -8.99 4.77
C GLN A 155 11.71 -7.47 4.88
N ILE A 156 11.82 -6.97 6.11
CA ILE A 156 12.01 -5.54 6.37
C ILE A 156 13.50 -5.25 6.28
N LEU A 157 13.88 -4.24 5.51
CA LEU A 157 15.27 -3.76 5.47
C LEU A 157 15.51 -2.86 6.69
N GLU A 158 16.56 -3.15 7.47
CA GLU A 158 16.93 -2.39 8.68
C GLU A 158 17.26 -0.93 8.35
N ASN A 159 17.82 -0.66 7.17
CA ASN A 159 18.11 0.67 6.70
C ASN A 159 16.95 1.20 5.86
N GLY A 160 16.20 2.17 6.42
CA GLY A 160 15.05 2.79 5.74
C GLY A 160 15.37 3.52 4.43
N GLU A 161 16.65 3.80 4.16
CA GLU A 161 17.17 4.51 2.99
C GLU A 161 17.75 3.55 1.94
N ALA A 162 17.03 2.47 1.64
CA ALA A 162 17.47 1.45 0.69
C ALA A 162 17.85 2.02 -0.70
N GLY A 163 17.18 3.12 -1.12
CA GLY A 163 17.50 3.80 -2.38
C GLY A 163 18.88 4.44 -2.44
N CYS A 164 19.52 4.70 -1.28
CA CYS A 164 20.86 5.27 -1.21
C CYS A 164 21.98 4.22 -1.12
N LEU A 165 21.62 2.96 -0.95
CA LEU A 165 22.58 1.87 -0.81
C LEU A 165 22.96 1.20 -2.14
N GLY A 166 22.32 1.59 -3.23
CA GLY A 166 22.60 1.13 -4.60
C GLY A 166 22.05 -0.25 -4.91
#